data_a85f1cc3de02fb9a1e83d38bbfd127ad
#
_entry.id   a85f1cc3de02fb9a1e83d38bbfd127ad
#
_cell.length_a   1.000
_cell.length_b   1.000
_cell.length_c   1.000
_cell.angle_alpha   90.00
_cell.angle_beta   90.00
_cell.angle_gamma   90.00
#
_symmetry.space_group_name_H-M   'P 1'
#
loop_
_entity.id
_entity.type
_entity.pdbx_description
1 polymer ?
#
loop_
_entity_poly.entity_id
_entity_poly.type
_entity_poly.pdbx_seq_one_letter_code
_entity_poly.pdbx_strand_id
1 'polypeptide(L)'
;MAEIDELHWKMSILGAIDVGIVVVDKAYKIQIWNEFMENHSGLLPSQVRDQSLFDICPEIDAAWLQRKTNTAWQLKARCFITWQQRPYLFRFGNYRPVTGGSQWMYQNVTILPLPSPRGDVEHLCFIVYDVTEQAIQRSL
;
A
#
# COMPACT_ATOMS: atom_id res chain seq x y z
N MET A 1 10.39 27.04 8.61
CA MET A 1 8.96 27.00 8.96
C MET A 1 8.09 26.67 7.76
N ALA A 2 8.36 27.27 6.59
CA ALA A 2 7.62 26.96 5.37
C ALA A 2 7.71 25.48 4.98
N GLU A 3 8.86 24.83 5.22
CA GLU A 3 9.04 23.41 4.92
C GLU A 3 8.15 22.50 5.77
N ILE A 4 7.97 22.85 7.05
CA ILE A 4 7.11 22.09 7.96
C ILE A 4 5.64 22.25 7.55
N ASP A 5 5.24 23.48 7.21
CA ASP A 5 3.88 23.76 6.77
C ASP A 5 3.57 23.05 5.45
N GLU A 6 4.52 23.05 4.52
CA GLU A 6 4.38 22.35 3.24
C GLU A 6 4.27 20.84 3.44
N LEU A 7 5.09 20.26 4.30
CA LEU A 7 5.00 18.85 4.63
C LEU A 7 3.64 18.51 5.25
N HIS A 8 3.17 19.37 6.16
CA HIS A 8 1.90 19.15 6.85
C HIS A 8 0.72 19.07 5.86
N TRP A 9 0.59 20.05 4.95
CA TRP A 9 -0.54 19.99 4.02
C TRP A 9 -0.38 18.87 2.98
N LYS A 10 0.84 18.51 2.59
CA LYS A 10 1.05 17.34 1.73
C LYS A 10 0.57 16.06 2.40
N MET A 11 0.88 15.90 3.68
CA MET A 11 0.41 14.73 4.43
C MET A 11 -1.10 14.74 4.59
N SER A 12 -1.70 15.92 4.77
CA SER A 12 -3.15 16.06 4.86
C SER A 12 -3.84 15.68 3.55
N ILE A 13 -3.27 16.06 2.41
CA ILE A 13 -3.79 15.65 1.09
C ILE A 13 -3.71 14.14 0.92
N LEU A 14 -2.58 13.54 1.28
CA LEU A 14 -2.41 12.08 1.19
C LEU A 14 -3.41 11.34 2.07
N GLY A 15 -3.76 11.90 3.22
CA GLY A 15 -4.79 11.33 4.09
C GLY A 15 -6.20 11.49 3.54
N ALA A 16 -6.45 12.54 2.75
CA ALA A 16 -7.77 12.81 2.18
C ALA A 16 -8.05 12.02 0.91
N ILE A 17 -7.02 11.49 0.25
CA ILE A 17 -7.17 10.69 -0.96
C ILE A 17 -7.65 9.28 -0.57
N ASP A 18 -8.65 8.76 -1.29
CA ASP A 18 -9.24 7.45 -1.02
C ASP A 18 -8.41 6.32 -1.65
N VAL A 19 -7.12 6.34 -1.41
CA VAL A 19 -6.18 5.27 -1.77
C VAL A 19 -5.24 5.03 -0.60
N GLY A 20 -4.79 3.79 -0.46
CA GLY A 20 -3.80 3.46 0.57
C GLY A 20 -2.40 3.82 0.10
N ILE A 21 -1.61 4.41 1.00
CA ILE A 21 -0.21 4.73 0.73
C ILE A 21 0.63 4.14 1.85
N VAL A 22 1.56 3.27 1.48
CA VAL A 22 2.52 2.66 2.40
C VAL A 22 3.90 2.85 1.79
N VAL A 23 4.82 3.40 2.57
CA VAL A 23 6.23 3.47 2.16
C VAL A 23 7.03 2.58 3.08
N VAL A 24 7.88 1.75 2.49
CA VAL A 24 8.78 0.86 3.24
C VAL A 24 10.23 1.12 2.84
N ASP A 25 11.15 0.84 3.75
CA ASP A 25 12.59 0.88 3.49
C ASP A 25 13.08 -0.46 2.93
N LYS A 26 14.40 -0.62 2.77
CA LYS A 26 14.99 -1.84 2.21
C LYS A 26 14.75 -3.08 3.05
N ALA A 27 14.50 -2.92 4.34
CA ALA A 27 14.16 -4.02 5.24
C ALA A 27 12.64 -4.23 5.34
N TYR A 28 11.86 -3.55 4.50
CA TYR A 28 10.39 -3.59 4.51
C TYR A 28 9.81 -3.07 5.82
N LYS A 29 10.53 -2.16 6.49
CA LYS A 29 10.00 -1.46 7.65
C LYS A 29 9.16 -0.28 7.19
N ILE A 30 7.98 -0.15 7.76
CA ILE A 30 6.99 0.85 7.37
C ILE A 30 7.45 2.23 7.80
N GLN A 31 7.50 3.18 6.85
CA GLN A 31 7.88 4.56 7.10
C GLN A 31 6.70 5.51 6.97
N ILE A 32 5.76 5.24 6.06
CA ILE A 32 4.54 6.01 5.86
C ILE A 32 3.36 5.06 5.79
N TRP A 33 2.27 5.46 6.44
CA TRP A 33 1.01 4.72 6.56
C TRP A 33 -0.08 5.76 6.63
N ASN A 34 -0.84 5.95 5.55
CA ASN A 34 -1.79 7.05 5.48
C ASN A 34 -3.12 6.72 6.14
N GLU A 35 -4.05 7.67 6.10
CA GLU A 35 -5.34 7.54 6.77
C GLU A 35 -6.19 6.38 6.22
N PHE A 36 -6.14 6.14 4.90
CA PHE A 36 -6.82 4.98 4.31
C PHE A 36 -6.35 3.67 4.98
N MET A 37 -5.04 3.51 5.13
CA MET A 37 -4.47 2.32 5.75
C MET A 37 -4.87 2.23 7.22
N GLU A 38 -4.88 3.35 7.94
CA GLU A 38 -5.32 3.40 9.33
C GLU A 38 -6.79 2.99 9.45
N ASN A 39 -7.66 3.56 8.61
CA ASN A 39 -9.10 3.32 8.68
C ASN A 39 -9.45 1.87 8.38
N HIS A 40 -8.77 1.24 7.42
CA HIS A 40 -9.08 -0.13 7.03
C HIS A 40 -8.37 -1.19 7.87
N SER A 41 -7.23 -0.85 8.47
CA SER A 41 -6.47 -1.80 9.31
C SER A 41 -6.81 -1.69 10.78
N GLY A 42 -7.26 -0.52 11.22
CA GLY A 42 -7.43 -0.22 12.63
C GLY A 42 -6.12 0.09 13.36
N LEU A 43 -5.01 0.23 12.61
CA LEU A 43 -3.69 0.50 13.18
C LEU A 43 -3.28 1.93 12.87
N LEU A 44 -2.83 2.64 13.91
CA LEU A 44 -2.35 4.01 13.79
C LEU A 44 -0.96 4.05 13.15
N PRO A 45 -0.60 5.13 12.44
CA PRO A 45 0.75 5.29 11.91
C PRO A 45 1.85 5.12 12.96
N SER A 46 1.61 5.60 14.19
CA SER A 46 2.58 5.49 15.29
C SER A 46 2.81 4.03 15.72
N GLN A 47 1.81 3.17 15.53
CA GLN A 47 1.93 1.75 15.90
C GLN A 47 2.73 0.95 14.89
N VAL A 48 2.70 1.34 13.63
CA VAL A 48 3.34 0.58 12.55
C VAL A 48 4.69 1.13 12.14
N ARG A 49 5.01 2.36 12.50
CA ARG A 49 6.26 3.01 12.10
C ARG A 49 7.46 2.20 12.56
N ASP A 50 8.40 2.00 11.63
CA ASP A 50 9.62 1.21 11.82
C ASP A 50 9.37 -0.27 12.15
N GLN A 51 8.12 -0.74 11.99
CA GLN A 51 7.80 -2.15 12.13
C GLN A 51 7.84 -2.84 10.77
N SER A 52 8.21 -4.11 10.77
CA SER A 52 8.22 -4.89 9.53
C SER A 52 6.81 -5.00 8.95
N LEU A 53 6.68 -4.74 7.66
CA LEU A 53 5.42 -4.92 6.95
C LEU A 53 4.88 -6.35 7.14
N PHE A 54 5.76 -7.33 7.16
CA PHE A 54 5.38 -8.74 7.28
C PHE A 54 4.92 -9.12 8.68
N ASP A 55 5.39 -8.40 9.70
CA ASP A 55 4.91 -8.58 11.08
C ASP A 55 3.55 -7.94 11.27
N ILE A 56 3.35 -6.76 10.70
CA ILE A 56 2.08 -6.03 10.77
C ILE A 56 1.01 -6.71 9.92
N CYS A 57 1.39 -7.22 8.75
CA CYS A 57 0.48 -7.84 7.79
C CYS A 57 0.94 -9.27 7.50
N PRO A 58 0.74 -10.22 8.44
CA PRO A 58 1.23 -11.59 8.26
C PRO A 58 0.53 -12.35 7.12
N GLU A 59 -0.58 -11.84 6.61
CA GLU A 59 -1.25 -12.40 5.44
C GLU A 59 -0.43 -12.24 4.16
N ILE A 60 0.55 -11.32 4.14
CA ILE A 60 1.40 -11.11 2.97
C ILE A 60 2.49 -12.18 2.94
N ASP A 61 2.57 -12.90 1.82
CA ASP A 61 3.65 -13.85 1.57
C ASP A 61 4.94 -13.06 1.32
N ALA A 62 5.84 -13.03 2.32
CA ALA A 62 7.05 -12.23 2.28
C ALA A 62 7.95 -12.62 1.09
N ALA A 63 8.16 -13.90 0.87
CA ALA A 63 9.02 -14.38 -0.21
C ALA A 63 8.46 -13.98 -1.58
N TRP A 64 7.14 -14.10 -1.75
CA TRP A 64 6.49 -13.71 -3.00
C TRP A 64 6.62 -12.20 -3.25
N LEU A 65 6.35 -11.39 -2.23
CA LEU A 65 6.42 -9.93 -2.39
C LEU A 65 7.87 -9.47 -2.65
N GLN A 66 8.83 -10.07 -1.97
CA GLN A 66 10.24 -9.75 -2.20
C GLN A 66 10.67 -10.06 -3.63
N ARG A 67 10.24 -11.19 -4.19
CA ARG A 67 10.50 -11.52 -5.59
C ARG A 67 9.78 -10.55 -6.54
N LYS A 68 8.52 -10.25 -6.24
CA LYS A 68 7.71 -9.35 -7.07
C LYS A 68 8.30 -7.94 -7.15
N THR A 69 8.86 -7.46 -6.05
CA THR A 69 9.41 -6.10 -5.97
C THR A 69 10.89 -6.00 -6.33
N ASN A 70 11.54 -7.12 -6.64
CA ASN A 70 12.97 -7.14 -6.94
C ASN A 70 13.34 -6.20 -8.09
N THR A 71 12.51 -6.14 -9.14
CA THR A 71 12.73 -5.24 -10.27
C THR A 71 12.66 -3.77 -9.87
N ALA A 72 11.78 -3.44 -8.92
CA ALA A 72 11.70 -2.07 -8.41
C ALA A 72 12.99 -1.67 -7.69
N TRP A 73 13.53 -2.57 -6.85
CA TRP A 73 14.77 -2.30 -6.15
C TRP A 73 15.97 -2.19 -7.08
N GLN A 74 16.10 -3.13 -8.01
CA GLN A 74 17.31 -3.25 -8.82
C GLN A 74 17.25 -2.48 -10.14
N LEU A 75 16.11 -2.48 -10.80
CA LEU A 75 15.95 -1.85 -12.11
C LEU A 75 15.24 -0.51 -12.06
N LYS A 76 14.85 -0.06 -10.87
CA LYS A 76 14.12 1.21 -10.65
C LYS A 76 12.83 1.26 -11.49
N ALA A 77 12.19 0.11 -11.68
CA ALA A 77 10.99 -0.04 -12.49
C ALA A 77 9.77 -0.19 -11.58
N ARG A 78 8.63 0.35 -12.01
CA ARG A 78 7.36 0.17 -11.30
C ARG A 78 6.90 -1.27 -11.40
N CYS A 79 6.26 -1.74 -10.35
CA CYS A 79 5.62 -3.05 -10.32
C CYS A 79 4.12 -2.87 -10.11
N PHE A 80 3.35 -3.83 -10.60
CA PHE A 80 1.89 -3.79 -10.48
C PHE A 80 1.39 -5.14 -9.99
N ILE A 81 0.46 -5.12 -9.05
CA ILE A 81 -0.26 -6.32 -8.62
C ILE A 81 -1.72 -6.05 -8.91
N THR A 82 -2.32 -6.85 -9.79
CA THR A 82 -3.74 -6.71 -10.12
C THR A 82 -4.57 -7.70 -9.30
N TRP A 83 -5.82 -7.36 -9.07
CA TRP A 83 -6.72 -8.23 -8.31
C TRP A 83 -6.92 -9.60 -8.97
N GLN A 84 -6.71 -9.69 -10.29
CA GLN A 84 -6.77 -10.98 -10.99
C GLN A 84 -5.59 -11.88 -10.64
N GLN A 85 -4.42 -11.30 -10.37
CA GLN A 85 -3.24 -12.05 -9.94
C GLN A 85 -3.37 -12.46 -8.47
N ARG A 86 -3.72 -11.50 -7.62
CA ARG A 86 -3.99 -11.69 -6.20
C ARG A 86 -5.16 -10.80 -5.81
N PRO A 87 -6.22 -11.34 -5.20
CA PRO A 87 -7.41 -10.53 -4.87
C PRO A 87 -7.08 -9.33 -4.01
N TYR A 88 -6.11 -9.45 -3.12
CA TYR A 88 -5.66 -8.35 -2.25
C TYR A 88 -4.22 -8.59 -1.82
N LEU A 89 -3.53 -7.51 -1.49
CA LEU A 89 -2.25 -7.57 -0.79
C LEU A 89 -2.49 -7.44 0.72
N PHE A 90 -3.32 -6.46 1.11
CA PHE A 90 -3.71 -6.24 2.49
C PHE A 90 -5.12 -6.80 2.68
N ARG A 91 -5.30 -7.69 3.65
CA ARG A 91 -6.61 -8.31 3.87
C ARG A 91 -7.52 -7.37 4.65
N PHE A 92 -8.13 -6.44 3.94
CA PHE A 92 -9.09 -5.49 4.49
C PHE A 92 -10.51 -5.96 4.25
N GLY A 93 -11.39 -5.73 5.23
CA GLY A 93 -12.80 -6.07 5.09
C GLY A 93 -13.48 -5.22 4.01
N ASN A 94 -14.46 -5.82 3.35
CA ASN A 94 -15.31 -5.10 2.41
C ASN A 94 -16.50 -4.53 3.20
N TYR A 95 -16.49 -3.21 3.41
CA TYR A 95 -17.55 -2.53 4.15
C TYR A 95 -18.69 -2.04 3.26
N ARG A 96 -18.62 -2.28 1.95
CA ARG A 96 -19.66 -1.85 1.02
C ARG A 96 -20.81 -2.83 1.05
N PRO A 97 -22.07 -2.36 1.14
CA PRO A 97 -23.22 -3.25 1.15
C PRO A 97 -23.53 -3.74 -0.28
N VAL A 98 -22.67 -4.60 -0.80
CA VAL A 98 -22.86 -5.18 -2.13
C VAL A 98 -23.45 -6.58 -1.96
N THR A 99 -24.65 -6.78 -2.48
CA THR A 99 -25.33 -8.08 -2.43
C THR A 99 -24.54 -9.12 -3.22
N GLY A 100 -24.16 -10.20 -2.57
CA GLY A 100 -23.35 -11.25 -3.18
C GLY A 100 -21.89 -10.89 -3.31
N GLY A 101 -21.44 -9.83 -2.63
CA GLY A 101 -20.07 -9.35 -2.69
C GLY A 101 -19.10 -10.18 -1.88
N SER A 102 -17.81 -9.93 -2.11
CA SER A 102 -16.73 -10.54 -1.36
C SER A 102 -16.69 -10.04 0.08
N GLN A 103 -16.27 -10.93 0.98
CA GLN A 103 -15.99 -10.56 2.37
C GLN A 103 -14.81 -9.59 2.48
N TRP A 104 -13.88 -9.64 1.53
CA TRP A 104 -12.64 -8.86 1.55
C TRP A 104 -12.63 -7.85 0.41
N MET A 105 -11.93 -6.74 0.63
CA MET A 105 -11.71 -5.71 -0.38
C MET A 105 -10.78 -6.26 -1.47
N TYR A 106 -11.20 -6.14 -2.75
CA TYR A 106 -10.31 -6.41 -3.88
C TYR A 106 -9.41 -5.21 -4.12
N GLN A 107 -8.13 -5.46 -4.42
CA GLN A 107 -7.15 -4.40 -4.54
C GLN A 107 -6.32 -4.53 -5.82
N ASN A 108 -6.02 -3.38 -6.42
CA ASN A 108 -4.88 -3.22 -7.30
C ASN A 108 -3.81 -2.45 -6.54
N VAL A 109 -2.55 -2.83 -6.72
CA VAL A 109 -1.45 -2.17 -6.03
C VAL A 109 -0.40 -1.75 -7.05
N THR A 110 -0.02 -0.48 -7.02
CA THR A 110 1.11 0.05 -7.78
C THR A 110 2.27 0.20 -6.82
N ILE A 111 3.44 -0.28 -7.21
CA ILE A 111 4.65 -0.21 -6.40
C ILE A 111 5.65 0.69 -7.11
N LEU A 112 5.96 1.82 -6.50
CA LEU A 112 6.85 2.83 -7.05
C LEU A 112 8.20 2.79 -6.34
N PRO A 113 9.32 2.65 -7.06
CA PRO A 113 10.61 2.86 -6.44
C PRO A 113 10.82 4.35 -6.17
N LEU A 114 11.27 4.68 -4.97
CA LEU A 114 11.57 6.04 -4.58
C LEU A 114 13.09 6.20 -4.45
N PRO A 115 13.74 6.85 -5.44
CA PRO A 115 15.18 7.03 -5.37
C PRO A 115 15.56 8.10 -4.35
N SER A 116 16.71 7.91 -3.72
CA SER A 116 17.33 8.94 -2.90
C SER A 116 17.90 10.04 -3.81
N PRO A 117 18.34 11.18 -3.23
CA PRO A 117 19.03 12.22 -4.01
C PRO A 117 20.25 11.71 -4.76
N ARG A 118 20.84 10.58 -4.33
CA ARG A 118 22.01 9.95 -4.99
C ARG A 118 21.58 9.01 -6.14
N GLY A 119 20.27 8.79 -6.34
CA GLY A 119 19.77 7.93 -7.39
C GLY A 119 19.54 6.48 -6.99
N ASP A 120 20.00 6.05 -5.81
CA ASP A 120 19.75 4.70 -5.31
C ASP A 120 18.32 4.58 -4.80
N VAL A 121 17.67 3.44 -5.05
CA VAL A 121 16.34 3.17 -4.51
C VAL A 121 16.49 2.73 -3.06
N GLU A 122 15.99 3.54 -2.14
CA GLU A 122 16.05 3.25 -0.71
C GLU A 122 14.66 2.98 -0.10
N HIS A 123 13.61 3.30 -0.84
CA HIS A 123 12.23 3.11 -0.39
C HIS A 123 11.36 2.64 -1.54
N LEU A 124 10.30 1.91 -1.21
CA LEU A 124 9.21 1.59 -2.13
C LEU A 124 7.92 2.21 -1.61
N CYS A 125 7.13 2.76 -2.52
CA CYS A 125 5.80 3.27 -2.21
C CYS A 125 4.76 2.32 -2.80
N PHE A 126 3.90 1.78 -1.94
CA PHE A 126 2.76 0.96 -2.35
C PHE A 126 1.53 1.86 -2.39
N ILE A 127 0.89 1.94 -3.54
CA ILE A 127 -0.38 2.65 -3.68
C ILE A 127 -1.47 1.60 -3.86
N VAL A 128 -2.40 1.57 -2.91
CA VAL A 128 -3.44 0.54 -2.81
C VAL A 128 -4.77 1.12 -3.27
N TYR A 129 -5.33 0.55 -4.33
CA TYR A 129 -6.62 0.97 -4.89
C TYR A 129 -7.68 -0.06 -4.54
N ASP A 130 -8.79 0.40 -3.98
CA ASP A 130 -9.97 -0.44 -3.75
C ASP A 130 -10.71 -0.60 -5.08
N VAL A 131 -10.68 -1.78 -5.64
CA VAL A 131 -11.33 -2.09 -6.91
C VAL A 131 -12.47 -3.10 -6.72
N THR A 132 -13.02 -3.15 -5.53
CA THR A 132 -14.06 -4.14 -5.18
C THR A 132 -15.27 -4.06 -6.11
N GLU A 133 -15.76 -2.85 -6.42
CA GLU A 133 -16.89 -2.70 -7.32
C GLU A 133 -16.60 -3.25 -8.70
N GLN A 134 -15.43 -2.90 -9.25
CA GLN A 134 -15.03 -3.34 -10.59
C GLN A 134 -14.86 -4.86 -10.62
N ALA A 135 -14.28 -5.45 -9.59
CA ALA A 135 -14.07 -6.89 -9.51
C ALA A 135 -15.40 -7.65 -9.43
N ILE A 136 -16.32 -7.17 -8.62
CA ILE A 136 -17.64 -7.80 -8.46
C ILE A 136 -18.44 -7.70 -9.75
N GLN A 137 -18.45 -6.56 -10.42
CA GLN A 137 -19.15 -6.36 -11.69
C GLN A 137 -18.64 -7.30 -12.77
N ARG A 138 -17.33 -7.55 -12.83
CA ARG A 138 -16.75 -8.47 -13.81
C ARG A 138 -17.06 -9.93 -13.52
N SER A 139 -17.33 -10.25 -12.26
CA SER A 139 -17.68 -11.63 -11.85
C SER A 139 -19.14 -11.97 -12.12
N LEU A 140 -19.97 -10.99 -12.42
CA LEU A 140 -21.35 -11.18 -12.80
C LEU A 140 -21.45 -11.32 -14.32
#